data_c174074a878e65dea3a50a5e206208ad
#
_entry.id   c174074a878e65dea3a50a5e206208ad
#
_cell.length_a   1.000
_cell.length_b   1.000
_cell.length_c   1.000
_cell.angle_alpha   90.00
_cell.angle_beta   90.00
_cell.angle_gamma   90.00
#
_symmetry.space_group_name_H-M   'P 1'
#
loop_
_entity.id
_entity.type
_entity.pdbx_description
1 polymer ?
#
loop_
_entity_poly.entity_id
_entity_poly.type
_entity_poly.pdbx_seq_one_letter_code
_entity_poly.pdbx_strand_id
1 'polypeptide(L)'
;MRKFLALLFLSVAIPVMTYSQEFWVRPISEVNLAAFGFDLKNTDLVGEVKGCIKTEDGKPVVGAMVVIHSGWYFTDAASNKKGEYKARPMFGEYTVEVSMPGYEKYVGEVYVSKGKTSTLDVTLKSSDDKARKSKKGNKSISNQQSILFTINGKHPAYEGKSFYDVLVNLPLFDFSDGGLKVAGSDNVTMHFNSRMNKAQPQMLANMLRSIAAEDVQSVKVSSWGGQGESPMMVYLNYKE
;
A
#
# COMPACT_ATOMS: atom_id res chain seq x y z
N MET A 1 -20.37 -0.45 -60.39
CA MET A 1 -20.29 -1.60 -59.48
C MET A 1 -20.04 -1.09 -58.06
N ARG A 2 -21.07 -0.95 -57.26
CA ARG A 2 -21.01 -0.49 -55.85
C ARG A 2 -20.91 -1.74 -54.97
N LYS A 3 -19.81 -1.85 -54.23
CA LYS A 3 -19.66 -2.90 -53.22
C LYS A 3 -20.28 -2.41 -51.91
N PHE A 4 -21.39 -3.01 -51.52
CA PHE A 4 -22.00 -2.84 -50.20
C PHE A 4 -21.14 -3.58 -49.15
N LEU A 5 -20.66 -2.81 -48.19
CA LEU A 5 -20.02 -3.37 -46.97
C LEU A 5 -21.13 -3.65 -45.96
N ALA A 6 -21.44 -4.92 -45.75
CA ALA A 6 -22.39 -5.33 -44.72
C ALA A 6 -21.69 -5.27 -43.34
N LEU A 7 -22.12 -4.32 -42.50
CA LEU A 7 -21.75 -4.33 -41.08
C LEU A 7 -22.56 -5.44 -40.39
N LEU A 8 -21.87 -6.48 -39.96
CA LEU A 8 -22.45 -7.53 -39.12
C LEU A 8 -22.49 -6.98 -37.66
N PHE A 9 -23.66 -6.55 -37.20
CA PHE A 9 -23.91 -6.32 -35.79
C PHE A 9 -24.04 -7.67 -35.09
N LEU A 10 -22.99 -8.08 -34.39
CA LEU A 10 -23.04 -9.19 -33.44
C LEU A 10 -23.77 -8.71 -32.17
N SER A 11 -25.10 -8.98 -32.10
CA SER A 11 -25.85 -8.78 -30.88
C SER A 11 -25.44 -9.85 -29.86
N VAL A 12 -24.54 -9.50 -28.96
CA VAL A 12 -24.29 -10.31 -27.78
C VAL A 12 -25.47 -10.13 -26.83
N ALA A 13 -26.35 -11.15 -26.79
CA ALA A 13 -27.39 -11.25 -25.78
C ALA A 13 -26.74 -11.35 -24.40
N ILE A 14 -26.83 -10.26 -23.62
CA ILE A 14 -26.46 -10.26 -22.21
C ILE A 14 -27.60 -10.98 -21.46
N PRO A 15 -27.39 -12.14 -20.85
CA PRO A 15 -28.40 -12.72 -20.01
C PRO A 15 -28.63 -11.81 -18.80
N VAL A 16 -29.88 -11.39 -18.61
CA VAL A 16 -30.34 -10.72 -17.38
C VAL A 16 -30.23 -11.76 -16.27
N MET A 17 -29.16 -11.71 -15.52
CA MET A 17 -29.00 -12.52 -14.31
C MET A 17 -29.72 -11.83 -13.14
N THR A 18 -30.65 -12.57 -12.58
CA THR A 18 -31.37 -12.27 -11.34
C THR A 18 -30.39 -12.07 -10.17
N TYR A 19 -30.67 -11.07 -9.38
CA TYR A 19 -30.00 -10.59 -8.19
C TYR A 19 -29.82 -11.71 -7.15
N SER A 20 -28.65 -12.33 -7.07
CA SER A 20 -28.11 -13.03 -5.88
C SER A 20 -26.80 -13.80 -6.17
N GLN A 21 -25.82 -13.15 -6.78
CA GLN A 21 -24.46 -13.73 -6.76
C GLN A 21 -23.44 -12.67 -6.42
N GLU A 22 -22.64 -12.98 -5.42
CA GLU A 22 -21.47 -12.22 -5.04
C GLU A 22 -20.58 -12.02 -6.28
N PHE A 23 -20.49 -10.77 -6.74
CA PHE A 23 -19.58 -10.38 -7.81
C PHE A 23 -18.15 -10.42 -7.24
N TRP A 24 -17.52 -11.57 -7.30
CA TRP A 24 -16.07 -11.65 -7.17
C TRP A 24 -15.47 -11.04 -8.43
N VAL A 25 -15.15 -9.75 -8.38
CA VAL A 25 -14.29 -9.14 -9.41
C VAL A 25 -12.93 -9.81 -9.27
N ARG A 26 -12.61 -10.72 -10.18
CA ARG A 26 -11.27 -11.30 -10.24
C ARG A 26 -10.26 -10.16 -10.40
N PRO A 27 -9.18 -10.15 -9.63
CA PRO A 27 -8.12 -9.17 -9.83
C PRO A 27 -7.64 -9.24 -11.28
N ILE A 28 -7.27 -8.08 -11.85
CA ILE A 28 -6.81 -7.96 -13.25
C ILE A 28 -5.65 -8.93 -13.54
N SER A 29 -4.89 -9.32 -12.52
CA SER A 29 -3.86 -10.37 -12.61
C SER A 29 -4.38 -11.75 -13.03
N GLU A 30 -5.69 -12.04 -12.86
CA GLU A 30 -6.31 -13.28 -13.29
C GLU A 30 -7.09 -13.14 -14.61
N VAL A 31 -7.27 -11.92 -15.12
CA VAL A 31 -7.83 -11.71 -16.45
C VAL A 31 -6.74 -12.07 -17.44
N ASN A 32 -6.97 -13.12 -18.23
CA ASN A 32 -6.05 -13.51 -19.30
C ASN A 32 -6.10 -12.45 -20.41
N LEU A 33 -5.39 -11.33 -20.21
CA LEU A 33 -5.31 -10.22 -21.16
C LEU A 33 -4.65 -10.66 -22.49
N ALA A 34 -3.93 -11.78 -22.50
CA ALA A 34 -3.44 -12.39 -23.74
C ALA A 34 -4.61 -12.83 -24.66
N ALA A 35 -5.77 -13.18 -24.10
CA ALA A 35 -6.97 -13.50 -24.89
C ALA A 35 -7.52 -12.27 -25.64
N PHE A 36 -7.13 -11.06 -25.24
CA PHE A 36 -7.48 -9.79 -25.89
C PHE A 36 -6.33 -9.23 -26.74
N GLY A 37 -5.28 -10.03 -27.02
CA GLY A 37 -4.12 -9.60 -27.79
C GLY A 37 -3.14 -8.70 -27.04
N PHE A 38 -3.28 -8.54 -25.71
CA PHE A 38 -2.30 -7.85 -24.89
C PHE A 38 -1.23 -8.83 -24.41
N ASP A 39 -0.04 -8.73 -24.97
CA ASP A 39 1.11 -9.47 -24.49
C ASP A 39 1.64 -8.81 -23.19
N LEU A 40 1.23 -9.34 -22.04
CA LEU A 40 1.72 -8.90 -20.73
C LEU A 40 3.20 -9.22 -20.46
N LYS A 41 3.85 -9.95 -21.37
CA LYS A 41 5.30 -10.07 -21.36
C LYS A 41 5.97 -8.78 -21.84
N ASN A 42 5.18 -7.82 -22.31
CA ASN A 42 5.71 -6.52 -22.72
C ASN A 42 6.16 -5.75 -21.47
N THR A 43 7.45 -5.90 -21.14
CA THR A 43 8.17 -5.22 -20.05
C THR A 43 8.17 -3.69 -20.20
N ASP A 44 7.60 -3.17 -21.29
CA ASP A 44 7.64 -1.76 -21.65
C ASP A 44 6.69 -0.88 -20.81
N LEU A 45 5.72 -1.48 -20.09
CA LEU A 45 4.78 -0.72 -19.25
C LEU A 45 5.27 -0.50 -17.82
N VAL A 46 6.35 -1.18 -17.42
CA VAL A 46 6.93 -1.05 -16.08
C VAL A 46 8.29 -0.35 -16.16
N GLY A 47 8.59 0.40 -15.12
CA GLY A 47 9.95 0.88 -14.88
C GLY A 47 10.54 0.20 -13.65
N GLU A 48 11.65 0.72 -13.19
CA GLU A 48 12.33 0.27 -11.98
C GLU A 48 12.58 1.46 -11.08
N VAL A 49 12.26 1.31 -9.79
CA VAL A 49 12.69 2.24 -8.74
C VAL A 49 13.65 1.49 -7.85
N LYS A 50 14.85 2.04 -7.66
CA LYS A 50 15.85 1.49 -6.76
C LYS A 50 16.50 2.59 -5.94
N GLY A 51 17.16 2.22 -4.86
CA GLY A 51 17.94 3.16 -4.05
C GLY A 51 18.52 2.49 -2.83
N CYS A 52 19.14 3.28 -1.99
CA CYS A 52 19.74 2.84 -0.74
C CYS A 52 19.14 3.62 0.43
N ILE A 53 18.76 2.90 1.48
CA ILE A 53 18.20 3.48 2.71
C ILE A 53 19.30 3.44 3.77
N LYS A 54 19.63 4.62 4.28
CA LYS A 54 20.69 4.82 5.28
C LYS A 54 20.17 5.64 6.46
N THR A 55 20.86 5.54 7.57
CA THR A 55 20.73 6.46 8.69
C THR A 55 21.52 7.74 8.41
N GLU A 56 21.32 8.79 9.24
CA GLU A 56 22.12 10.03 9.19
C GLU A 56 23.62 9.76 9.36
N ASP A 57 24.00 8.70 10.10
CA ASP A 57 25.39 8.25 10.25
C ASP A 57 25.91 7.46 9.03
N GLY A 58 25.15 7.36 7.95
CA GLY A 58 25.53 6.63 6.74
C GLY A 58 25.42 5.10 6.84
N LYS A 59 24.90 4.54 7.95
CA LYS A 59 24.74 3.09 8.12
C LYS A 59 23.53 2.57 7.36
N PRO A 60 23.60 1.38 6.72
CA PRO A 60 22.46 0.81 6.02
C PRO A 60 21.32 0.47 6.98
N VAL A 61 20.10 0.82 6.62
CA VAL A 61 18.88 0.40 7.33
C VAL A 61 18.37 -0.88 6.70
N VAL A 62 18.33 -1.97 7.48
CA VAL A 62 17.96 -3.31 7.01
C VAL A 62 16.49 -3.59 7.35
N GLY A 63 15.72 -4.05 6.36
CA GLY A 63 14.31 -4.40 6.55
C GLY A 63 13.39 -3.19 6.65
N ALA A 64 13.82 -2.01 6.21
CA ALA A 64 12.94 -0.88 6.04
C ALA A 64 11.92 -1.20 4.95
N MET A 65 10.67 -0.87 5.22
CA MET A 65 9.55 -1.07 4.33
C MET A 65 9.44 0.12 3.38
N VAL A 66 9.39 -0.16 2.09
CA VAL A 66 9.21 0.83 1.03
C VAL A 66 7.86 0.57 0.38
N VAL A 67 6.97 1.54 0.40
CA VAL A 67 5.69 1.49 -0.30
C VAL A 67 5.68 2.59 -1.36
N ILE A 68 5.36 2.20 -2.57
CA ILE A 68 5.23 3.08 -3.73
C ILE A 68 3.76 3.02 -4.16
N HIS A 69 3.08 4.15 -4.13
CA HIS A 69 1.65 4.19 -4.39
C HIS A 69 1.23 5.41 -5.20
N SER A 70 0.12 5.26 -5.91
CA SER A 70 -0.59 6.35 -6.59
C SER A 70 -2.08 6.06 -6.44
N GLY A 71 -2.72 6.71 -5.43
CA GLY A 71 -4.11 6.45 -5.08
C GLY A 71 -4.39 4.98 -4.81
N TRP A 72 -5.02 4.30 -5.76
CA TRP A 72 -5.47 2.90 -5.65
C TRP A 72 -4.39 1.85 -5.97
N TYR A 73 -3.26 2.24 -6.57
CA TYR A 73 -2.19 1.32 -6.96
C TYR A 73 -1.11 1.27 -5.90
N PHE A 74 -0.72 0.08 -5.50
CA PHE A 74 0.31 -0.18 -4.49
C PHE A 74 1.35 -1.16 -5.01
N THR A 75 2.61 -0.87 -4.76
CA THR A 75 3.71 -1.84 -4.85
C THR A 75 4.65 -1.63 -3.67
N ASP A 76 5.33 -2.67 -3.24
CA ASP A 76 6.19 -2.63 -2.07
C ASP A 76 7.53 -3.31 -2.30
N ALA A 77 8.47 -2.96 -1.47
CA ALA A 77 9.78 -3.58 -1.35
C ALA A 77 10.29 -3.49 0.09
N ALA A 78 11.34 -4.24 0.40
CA ALA A 78 12.05 -4.11 1.66
C ALA A 78 13.55 -3.96 1.41
N SER A 79 14.21 -3.16 2.24
CA SER A 79 15.65 -2.99 2.13
C SER A 79 16.42 -4.23 2.56
N ASN A 80 17.46 -4.57 1.84
CA ASN A 80 18.33 -5.71 2.08
C ASN A 80 19.41 -5.40 3.14
N LYS A 81 20.35 -6.32 3.35
CA LYS A 81 21.47 -6.17 4.32
C LYS A 81 22.38 -4.97 4.04
N LYS A 82 22.41 -4.47 2.81
CA LYS A 82 23.19 -3.29 2.41
C LYS A 82 22.35 -2.01 2.42
N GLY A 83 21.06 -2.08 2.81
CA GLY A 83 20.11 -0.98 2.75
C GLY A 83 19.51 -0.77 1.35
N GLU A 84 19.87 -1.60 0.36
CA GLU A 84 19.39 -1.45 -1.01
C GLU A 84 17.95 -1.98 -1.15
N TYR A 85 17.13 -1.29 -1.91
CA TYR A 85 15.78 -1.73 -2.28
C TYR A 85 15.56 -1.61 -3.78
N LYS A 86 14.57 -2.34 -4.28
CA LYS A 86 14.18 -2.36 -5.68
C LYS A 86 12.71 -2.72 -5.80
N ALA A 87 11.96 -1.92 -6.56
CA ALA A 87 10.57 -2.15 -6.91
C ALA A 87 10.36 -1.95 -8.42
N ARG A 88 9.30 -2.52 -8.98
CA ARG A 88 8.97 -2.41 -10.40
C ARG A 88 7.52 -1.95 -10.59
N PRO A 89 7.22 -0.69 -10.31
CA PRO A 89 5.90 -0.13 -10.57
C PRO A 89 5.65 0.06 -12.08
N MET A 90 4.38 0.25 -12.44
CA MET A 90 4.01 0.74 -13.77
C MET A 90 4.61 2.14 -13.98
N PHE A 91 4.63 2.62 -15.25
CA PHE A 91 5.04 4.01 -15.52
C PHE A 91 4.02 4.99 -14.92
N GLY A 92 4.47 6.14 -14.43
CA GLY A 92 3.62 7.16 -13.80
C GLY A 92 4.32 7.92 -12.68
N GLU A 93 3.56 8.77 -12.04
CA GLU A 93 3.97 9.52 -10.85
C GLU A 93 3.51 8.78 -9.60
N TYR A 94 4.38 8.68 -8.61
CA TYR A 94 4.15 7.93 -7.39
C TYR A 94 4.65 8.67 -6.17
N THR A 95 3.91 8.52 -5.07
CA THR A 95 4.42 8.79 -3.73
C THR A 95 5.20 7.56 -3.24
N VAL A 96 6.37 7.81 -2.68
CA VAL A 96 7.22 6.78 -2.05
C VAL A 96 7.27 7.04 -0.56
N GLU A 97 6.80 6.10 0.21
CA GLU A 97 6.88 6.15 1.67
C GLU A 97 7.82 5.07 2.18
N VAL A 98 8.76 5.46 3.03
CA VAL A 98 9.70 4.53 3.66
C VAL A 98 9.52 4.59 5.16
N SER A 99 9.32 3.42 5.78
CA SER A 99 9.16 3.31 7.21
C SER A 99 9.97 2.17 7.82
N MET A 100 10.44 2.42 9.02
CA MET A 100 11.07 1.43 9.90
C MET A 100 10.73 1.83 11.34
N PRO A 101 10.25 0.88 12.20
CA PRO A 101 10.00 1.19 13.60
C PRO A 101 11.22 1.80 14.27
N GLY A 102 11.03 2.92 15.00
CA GLY A 102 12.10 3.69 15.64
C GLY A 102 12.80 4.71 14.75
N TYR A 103 12.27 4.93 13.56
CA TYR A 103 12.68 5.99 12.64
C TYR A 103 11.48 6.84 12.24
N GLU A 104 11.74 8.09 11.89
CA GLU A 104 10.73 8.95 11.27
C GLU A 104 10.36 8.41 9.89
N LYS A 105 9.08 8.43 9.56
CA LYS A 105 8.60 8.02 8.23
C LYS A 105 9.08 9.03 7.19
N TYR A 106 9.68 8.55 6.11
CA TYR A 106 10.03 9.36 4.94
C TYR A 106 8.88 9.34 3.93
N VAL A 107 8.61 10.50 3.35
CA VAL A 107 7.66 10.66 2.24
C VAL A 107 8.35 11.46 1.15
N GLY A 108 8.28 10.97 -0.07
CA GLY A 108 8.83 11.61 -1.27
C GLY A 108 8.09 11.20 -2.52
N GLU A 109 8.50 11.73 -3.66
CA GLU A 109 7.88 11.47 -4.94
C GLU A 109 8.89 10.89 -5.92
N VAL A 110 8.42 10.08 -6.86
CA VAL A 110 9.22 9.54 -7.95
C VAL A 110 8.41 9.46 -9.23
N TYR A 111 9.01 9.89 -10.34
CA TYR A 111 8.49 9.64 -11.67
C TYR A 111 9.13 8.39 -12.26
N VAL A 112 8.29 7.46 -12.69
CA VAL A 112 8.71 6.18 -13.28
C VAL A 112 8.47 6.23 -14.79
N SER A 113 9.53 6.14 -15.56
CA SER A 113 9.45 6.05 -17.02
C SER A 113 9.46 4.59 -17.48
N LYS A 114 8.79 4.33 -18.61
CA LYS A 114 8.76 2.99 -19.24
C LYS A 114 10.16 2.44 -19.49
N GLY A 115 10.45 1.24 -19.02
CA GLY A 115 11.71 0.54 -19.25
C GLY A 115 12.95 1.22 -18.64
N LYS A 116 12.79 2.29 -17.86
CA LYS A 116 13.90 3.02 -17.26
C LYS A 116 13.99 2.78 -15.76
N THR A 117 15.18 3.03 -15.22
CA THR A 117 15.43 3.00 -13.77
C THR A 117 15.42 4.42 -13.22
N SER A 118 14.61 4.65 -12.20
CA SER A 118 14.65 5.83 -11.35
C SER A 118 15.37 5.49 -10.05
N THR A 119 16.26 6.37 -9.58
CA THR A 119 17.00 6.15 -8.35
C THR A 119 16.51 7.12 -7.27
N LEU A 120 16.20 6.60 -6.09
CA LEU A 120 15.79 7.38 -4.93
C LEU A 120 16.50 6.84 -3.68
N ASP A 121 17.54 7.54 -3.25
CA ASP A 121 18.24 7.26 -2.00
C ASP A 121 17.53 7.97 -0.84
N VAL A 122 17.40 7.29 0.30
CA VAL A 122 16.65 7.77 1.45
C VAL A 122 17.52 7.77 2.70
N THR A 123 17.50 8.87 3.44
CA THR A 123 18.09 8.96 4.78
C THR A 123 16.99 8.99 5.82
N LEU A 124 16.94 7.97 6.68
CA LEU A 124 15.99 7.90 7.78
C LEU A 124 16.59 8.53 9.05
N LYS A 125 15.82 9.42 9.67
CA LYS A 125 16.10 10.00 10.97
C LYS A 125 15.63 9.07 12.08
N SER A 126 16.45 8.88 13.08
CA SER A 126 16.08 8.05 14.22
C SER A 126 15.18 8.81 15.19
N SER A 127 14.05 8.22 15.54
CA SER A 127 13.15 8.72 16.57
C SER A 127 13.39 8.10 17.95
N ASP A 128 14.11 6.96 18.02
CA ASP A 128 14.34 6.20 19.25
C ASP A 128 15.65 5.42 19.21
N ASP A 129 16.55 5.68 20.17
CA ASP A 129 17.84 5.00 20.27
C ASP A 129 17.74 3.50 20.61
N LYS A 130 16.68 3.06 21.31
CA LYS A 130 16.44 1.64 21.60
C LYS A 130 16.11 0.85 20.34
N ALA A 131 15.43 1.46 19.39
CA ALA A 131 14.99 0.82 18.16
C ALA A 131 16.12 0.53 17.17
N ARG A 132 17.23 1.28 17.23
CA ARG A 132 18.42 1.06 16.39
C ARG A 132 19.01 -0.32 16.51
N LYS A 133 18.77 -1.04 17.60
CA LYS A 133 19.31 -2.38 17.88
C LYS A 133 18.50 -3.50 17.26
N SER A 134 17.26 -3.25 16.83
CA SER A 134 16.38 -4.27 16.25
C SER A 134 16.43 -4.25 14.72
N LYS A 135 16.70 -5.42 14.13
CA LYS A 135 16.72 -5.61 12.67
C LYS A 135 15.39 -6.14 12.11
N LYS A 136 14.40 -6.42 12.97
CA LYS A 136 13.10 -6.98 12.57
C LYS A 136 12.05 -5.87 12.60
N GLY A 137 11.86 -5.21 11.47
CA GLY A 137 10.77 -4.25 11.25
C GLY A 137 9.43 -4.93 10.94
N ASN A 138 8.48 -4.13 10.57
CA ASN A 138 7.23 -4.58 9.97
C ASN A 138 7.49 -5.13 8.57
N LYS A 139 6.54 -5.88 8.01
CA LYS A 139 6.59 -6.40 6.65
C LYS A 139 5.36 -5.97 5.89
N SER A 140 5.50 -5.82 4.58
CA SER A 140 4.39 -5.57 3.68
C SER A 140 4.34 -6.60 2.55
N ILE A 141 3.16 -6.82 2.01
CA ILE A 141 2.90 -7.58 0.79
C ILE A 141 1.79 -6.86 0.05
N SER A 142 2.06 -6.41 -1.16
CA SER A 142 1.08 -5.73 -2.02
C SER A 142 0.63 -6.58 -3.20
N ASN A 143 -0.54 -6.24 -3.75
CA ASN A 143 -1.08 -6.82 -4.97
C ASN A 143 -1.79 -5.78 -5.84
N GLN A 144 -1.17 -4.64 -6.08
CA GLN A 144 -1.69 -3.52 -6.87
C GLN A 144 -2.93 -2.80 -6.28
N GLN A 145 -3.92 -3.52 -5.76
CA GLN A 145 -5.15 -2.95 -5.19
C GLN A 145 -5.23 -3.08 -3.68
N SER A 146 -4.36 -3.83 -3.07
CA SER A 146 -4.29 -3.93 -1.62
C SER A 146 -2.87 -4.15 -1.12
N ILE A 147 -2.64 -3.77 0.10
CA ILE A 147 -1.39 -4.03 0.81
C ILE A 147 -1.69 -4.54 2.21
N LEU A 148 -0.99 -5.60 2.61
CA LEU A 148 -1.05 -6.19 3.94
C LEU A 148 0.24 -5.86 4.68
N PHE A 149 0.12 -5.16 5.79
CA PHE A 149 1.20 -4.93 6.75
C PHE A 149 1.11 -5.97 7.86
N THR A 150 2.16 -6.76 8.04
CA THR A 150 2.34 -7.62 9.21
C THR A 150 3.15 -6.84 10.25
N ILE A 151 2.57 -6.64 11.42
CA ILE A 151 3.15 -5.77 12.46
C ILE A 151 3.97 -6.61 13.43
N ASN A 152 5.18 -6.16 13.68
CA ASN A 152 6.00 -6.68 14.77
C ASN A 152 5.72 -5.86 16.05
N GLY A 153 4.56 -6.06 16.66
CA GLY A 153 4.10 -5.30 17.83
C GLY A 153 5.04 -5.38 19.05
N LYS A 154 5.89 -6.42 19.12
CA LYS A 154 6.94 -6.57 20.15
C LYS A 154 8.26 -5.87 19.80
N HIS A 155 8.26 -5.03 18.75
CA HIS A 155 9.44 -4.23 18.43
C HIS A 155 9.72 -3.22 19.56
N PRO A 156 11.00 -3.03 20.01
CA PRO A 156 11.32 -2.11 21.11
C PRO A 156 10.81 -0.66 20.91
N ALA A 157 10.67 -0.20 19.68
CA ALA A 157 10.10 1.10 19.37
C ALA A 157 8.60 1.22 19.70
N TYR A 158 7.92 0.12 19.92
CA TYR A 158 6.49 0.07 20.25
C TYR A 158 6.22 -0.24 21.73
N GLU A 159 7.28 -0.39 22.55
CA GLU A 159 7.14 -0.61 23.99
C GLU A 159 6.35 0.54 24.64
N GLY A 160 5.24 0.20 25.32
CA GLY A 160 4.36 1.18 25.97
C GLY A 160 3.56 2.09 25.02
N LYS A 161 3.59 1.81 23.72
CA LYS A 161 2.84 2.56 22.70
C LYS A 161 1.51 1.90 22.38
N SER A 162 0.66 2.65 21.69
CA SER A 162 -0.67 2.24 21.27
C SER A 162 -0.71 1.86 19.78
N PHE A 163 -1.84 1.30 19.34
CA PHE A 163 -2.07 1.05 17.92
C PHE A 163 -2.05 2.34 17.10
N TYR A 164 -2.52 3.44 17.67
CA TYR A 164 -2.42 4.75 17.03
C TYR A 164 -0.98 5.08 16.65
N ASP A 165 -0.03 4.89 17.57
CA ASP A 165 1.39 5.17 17.34
C ASP A 165 2.00 4.23 16.28
N VAL A 166 1.49 3.00 16.17
CA VAL A 166 1.87 2.08 15.09
C VAL A 166 1.41 2.63 13.74
N LEU A 167 0.13 3.04 13.63
CA LEU A 167 -0.44 3.53 12.37
C LEU A 167 0.23 4.82 11.88
N VAL A 168 0.52 5.76 12.77
CA VAL A 168 1.24 7.00 12.42
C VAL A 168 2.58 6.71 11.72
N ASN A 169 3.24 5.61 12.11
CA ASN A 169 4.53 5.20 11.55
C ASN A 169 4.42 4.25 10.34
N LEU A 170 3.22 3.77 10.02
CA LEU A 170 3.02 2.97 8.81
C LEU A 170 2.90 3.86 7.57
N PRO A 171 3.38 3.39 6.41
CA PRO A 171 3.07 4.01 5.13
C PRO A 171 1.56 4.09 4.89
N LEU A 172 1.13 5.00 4.06
CA LEU A 172 -0.24 5.30 3.64
C LEU A 172 -1.09 6.04 4.67
N PHE A 173 -0.75 6.02 5.96
CA PHE A 173 -1.56 6.63 7.02
C PHE A 173 -1.06 8.04 7.33
N ASP A 174 -1.97 9.02 7.27
CA ASP A 174 -1.71 10.41 7.61
C ASP A 174 -2.79 10.92 8.58
N PHE A 175 -2.34 11.53 9.68
CA PHE A 175 -3.18 12.09 10.75
C PHE A 175 -2.93 13.60 10.94
N SER A 176 -2.28 14.27 10.00
CA SER A 176 -1.77 15.64 10.17
C SER A 176 -2.87 16.68 10.32
N ASP A 177 -4.01 16.52 9.64
CA ASP A 177 -5.08 17.53 9.59
C ASP A 177 -6.23 17.29 10.60
N GLY A 178 -5.96 16.53 11.68
CA GLY A 178 -6.96 16.16 12.69
C GLY A 178 -7.98 15.11 12.23
N GLY A 179 -7.81 14.57 11.02
CA GLY A 179 -8.53 13.44 10.44
C GLY A 179 -7.59 12.31 10.08
N LEU A 180 -8.14 11.20 9.59
CA LEU A 180 -7.38 10.11 9.01
C LEU A 180 -7.48 10.18 7.50
N LYS A 181 -6.33 10.27 6.82
CA LYS A 181 -6.22 10.02 5.39
C LYS A 181 -5.45 8.72 5.16
N VAL A 182 -5.84 7.96 4.16
CA VAL A 182 -5.17 6.73 3.76
C VAL A 182 -4.87 6.80 2.27
N ALA A 183 -3.59 6.73 1.90
CA ALA A 183 -3.11 6.95 0.53
C ALA A 183 -3.62 8.28 -0.08
N GLY A 184 -3.71 9.33 0.74
CA GLY A 184 -4.22 10.64 0.36
C GLY A 184 -5.75 10.79 0.34
N SER A 185 -6.51 9.69 0.51
CA SER A 185 -7.99 9.72 0.56
C SER A 185 -8.49 9.92 1.99
N ASP A 186 -9.47 10.80 2.19
CA ASP A 186 -10.23 10.98 3.43
C ASP A 186 -11.49 10.09 3.48
N ASN A 187 -11.88 9.49 2.34
CA ASN A 187 -12.97 8.53 2.27
C ASN A 187 -12.48 7.14 2.75
N VAL A 188 -12.42 6.94 4.07
CA VAL A 188 -11.86 5.76 4.70
C VAL A 188 -12.91 5.01 5.49
N THR A 189 -13.01 3.70 5.27
CA THR A 189 -13.83 2.79 6.10
C THR A 189 -12.91 1.85 6.88
N MET A 190 -13.07 1.83 8.20
CA MET A 190 -12.24 0.99 9.07
C MET A 190 -13.01 -0.20 9.61
N HIS A 191 -12.33 -1.34 9.68
CA HIS A 191 -12.82 -2.58 10.24
C HIS A 191 -11.91 -3.03 11.39
N PHE A 192 -12.47 -3.26 12.56
CA PHE A 192 -11.77 -3.76 13.75
C PHE A 192 -12.15 -5.23 13.95
N ASN A 193 -11.17 -6.15 13.85
CA ASN A 193 -11.42 -7.61 13.94
C ASN A 193 -12.65 -8.03 13.11
N SER A 194 -12.69 -7.58 11.83
CA SER A 194 -13.80 -7.81 10.87
C SER A 194 -15.12 -7.09 11.16
N ARG A 195 -15.22 -6.27 12.20
CA ARG A 195 -16.40 -5.45 12.48
C ARG A 195 -16.22 -4.05 11.89
N MET A 196 -17.12 -3.66 10.99
CA MET A 196 -17.12 -2.31 10.42
C MET A 196 -17.35 -1.25 11.50
N ASN A 197 -16.52 -0.22 11.49
CA ASN A 197 -16.70 0.93 12.38
C ASN A 197 -16.77 2.22 11.56
N LYS A 198 -17.85 2.98 11.76
CA LYS A 198 -18.08 4.30 11.15
C LYS A 198 -17.93 5.42 12.19
N ALA A 199 -17.04 5.24 13.15
CA ALA A 199 -16.81 6.23 14.19
C ALA A 199 -16.29 7.55 13.62
N GLN A 200 -16.63 8.65 14.28
CA GLN A 200 -16.04 9.98 14.03
C GLN A 200 -14.52 9.93 14.21
N PRO A 201 -13.72 10.77 13.51
CA PRO A 201 -12.26 10.71 13.56
C PRO A 201 -11.65 10.75 14.97
N GLN A 202 -12.19 11.60 15.87
CA GLN A 202 -11.74 11.67 17.26
C GLN A 202 -12.03 10.40 18.06
N MET A 203 -13.20 9.81 17.86
CA MET A 203 -13.58 8.56 18.50
C MET A 203 -12.70 7.41 18.01
N LEU A 204 -12.40 7.41 16.71
CA LEU A 204 -11.48 6.46 16.09
C LEU A 204 -10.06 6.55 16.69
N ALA A 205 -9.52 7.76 16.83
CA ALA A 205 -8.21 7.96 17.45
C ALA A 205 -8.17 7.46 18.91
N ASN A 206 -9.25 7.69 19.68
CA ASN A 206 -9.34 7.19 21.06
C ASN A 206 -9.41 5.66 21.11
N MET A 207 -10.18 5.03 20.20
CA MET A 207 -10.22 3.57 20.07
C MET A 207 -8.85 2.99 19.75
N LEU A 208 -8.12 3.58 18.80
CA LEU A 208 -6.79 3.15 18.44
C LEU A 208 -5.79 3.31 19.59
N ARG A 209 -5.92 4.36 20.41
CA ARG A 209 -5.09 4.57 21.60
C ARG A 209 -5.38 3.60 22.74
N SER A 210 -6.58 2.99 22.78
CA SER A 210 -6.92 1.99 23.80
C SER A 210 -6.35 0.59 23.51
N ILE A 211 -5.87 0.34 22.31
CA ILE A 211 -5.27 -0.94 21.91
C ILE A 211 -3.76 -0.86 22.06
N ALA A 212 -3.16 -1.78 22.81
CA ALA A 212 -1.70 -1.82 22.96
C ALA A 212 -1.01 -2.22 21.65
N ALA A 213 0.12 -1.62 21.32
CA ALA A 213 0.86 -1.91 20.11
C ALA A 213 1.31 -3.38 20.03
N GLU A 214 1.58 -4.01 21.17
CA GLU A 214 2.00 -5.42 21.25
C GLU A 214 0.89 -6.41 20.83
N ASP A 215 -0.38 -6.00 20.91
CA ASP A 215 -1.52 -6.83 20.51
C ASP A 215 -1.81 -6.72 19.01
N VAL A 216 -1.25 -5.72 18.33
CA VAL A 216 -1.46 -5.53 16.89
C VAL A 216 -0.78 -6.64 16.10
N GLN A 217 -1.52 -7.25 15.18
CA GLN A 217 -1.04 -8.34 14.31
C GLN A 217 -0.85 -7.89 12.88
N SER A 218 -1.87 -7.26 12.31
CA SER A 218 -1.82 -6.83 10.91
C SER A 218 -2.77 -5.68 10.61
N VAL A 219 -2.41 -4.95 9.56
CA VAL A 219 -3.24 -3.91 8.96
C VAL A 219 -3.30 -4.18 7.47
N LYS A 220 -4.50 -4.33 6.92
CA LYS A 220 -4.72 -4.44 5.49
C LYS A 220 -5.40 -3.18 4.97
N VAL A 221 -4.84 -2.59 3.94
CA VAL A 221 -5.45 -1.50 3.19
C VAL A 221 -5.84 -2.05 1.83
N SER A 222 -7.06 -1.76 1.38
CA SER A 222 -7.50 -2.08 0.03
C SER A 222 -8.29 -0.91 -0.55
N SER A 223 -8.10 -0.65 -1.83
CA SER A 223 -8.94 0.25 -2.59
C SER A 223 -10.03 -0.56 -3.28
N TRP A 224 -11.22 -0.02 -3.38
CA TRP A 224 -12.31 -0.63 -4.12
C TRP A 224 -12.68 0.25 -5.30
N GLY A 225 -12.38 -0.23 -6.51
CA GLY A 225 -12.76 0.41 -7.77
C GLY A 225 -11.64 1.15 -8.46
N GLY A 226 -11.87 1.44 -9.73
CA GLY A 226 -10.96 2.20 -10.60
C GLY A 226 -10.98 3.70 -10.30
N GLN A 227 -10.49 4.47 -11.23
CA GLN A 227 -10.33 5.93 -11.16
C GLN A 227 -11.53 6.65 -10.51
N GLY A 228 -11.26 7.43 -9.44
CA GLY A 228 -12.23 8.25 -8.74
C GLY A 228 -12.12 8.15 -7.22
N GLU A 229 -13.05 8.75 -6.51
CA GLU A 229 -13.13 8.80 -5.04
C GLU A 229 -13.52 7.44 -4.41
N SER A 230 -12.82 6.39 -4.78
CA SER A 230 -13.09 5.05 -4.24
C SER A 230 -12.73 5.01 -2.76
N PRO A 231 -13.60 4.44 -1.89
CA PRO A 231 -13.32 4.35 -0.47
C PRO A 231 -12.11 3.45 -0.23
N MET A 232 -11.24 3.88 0.69
CA MET A 232 -10.18 3.06 1.23
C MET A 232 -10.73 2.20 2.36
N MET A 233 -10.59 0.89 2.23
CA MET A 233 -10.98 -0.06 3.25
C MET A 233 -9.77 -0.44 4.09
N VAL A 234 -9.84 -0.24 5.38
CA VAL A 234 -8.77 -0.57 6.33
C VAL A 234 -9.25 -1.64 7.29
N TYR A 235 -8.56 -2.76 7.31
CA TYR A 235 -8.84 -3.89 8.20
C TYR A 235 -7.74 -3.99 9.25
N LEU A 236 -8.11 -3.85 10.50
CA LEU A 236 -7.23 -3.88 11.66
C LEU A 236 -7.45 -5.20 12.40
N ASN A 237 -6.39 -6.01 12.55
CA ASN A 237 -6.43 -7.24 13.32
C ASN A 237 -5.50 -7.13 14.53
N TYR A 238 -6.04 -7.40 15.71
CA TYR A 238 -5.36 -7.37 16.99
C TYR A 238 -5.92 -8.44 17.92
N LYS A 239 -5.17 -8.77 18.97
CA LYS A 239 -5.64 -9.67 20.03
C LYS A 239 -6.63 -8.92 20.93
N GLU A 240 -7.70 -9.60 21.31
CA GLU A 240 -8.64 -9.18 22.34
C GLU A 240 -8.21 -9.67 23.71
#